data_57db933c828a7beadc8659b2b1993edf
#
_entry.id   57db933c828a7beadc8659b2b1993edf
#
_cell.length_a   1.000
_cell.length_b   1.000
_cell.length_c   1.000
_cell.angle_alpha   90.00
_cell.angle_beta   90.00
_cell.angle_gamma   90.00
#
_symmetry.space_group_name_H-M   'P 1'
#
loop_
_entity.id
_entity.type
_entity.pdbx_description
1 polymer ?
#
loop_
_entity_poly.entity_id
_entity_poly.type
_entity_poly.pdbx_seq_one_letter_code
_entity_poly.pdbx_strand_id
1 'polypeptide(L)'
;MKQILIVEDDLAFGTMLQTWLKKKGFDVDKVTNVGAAARWLTEGGADSVNLILSDLRLPDHDGLFLLTWMRKRNIAVPFIVMTHYAEVQNAVLAMKSGAADYIAKPVQPDILLQKINDALQAASAATPVSQAVSAASAPVSAASTTVSSHSCHSTHISASVSSTNAAASYTTANASASVPKYLEGRSEASRQLYDYVRLVAPTPMSVLILGASGTGKEYVARRIHELSARKGKPFFALDCGAIPKDVAASEFFGHKKGAFTGADADKRGAFEVANGGTLFLDEVGNLSYDVQVQLLRALQERCIRPVGGDRELTVDIRLVCATNENLEQAVAEGRFREDLYHRINEFTIYMPQLRERGNDIFLFADLFIRQANAELQRQVDGLDAAAAELLVQHSWPGNLRELNNVMKRAVLLARGRQITAAELQQAMGPVRQNAVPTLHNEADERQRIEEALRQTGGNKAKAARLLGIDRKTIYNKMEKWGMA
;
A
#
# COMPACT_ATOMS: atom_id res chain seq x y z
N MET A 1 -10.28 38.46 -17.07
CA MET A 1 -10.85 37.42 -16.20
C MET A 1 -9.77 36.41 -15.96
N LYS A 2 -9.74 35.75 -14.77
CA LYS A 2 -8.77 34.66 -14.53
C LYS A 2 -9.24 33.40 -15.25
N GLN A 3 -8.36 32.75 -16.02
CA GLN A 3 -8.68 31.59 -16.84
C GLN A 3 -8.30 30.30 -16.09
N ILE A 4 -9.22 29.33 -16.05
CA ILE A 4 -9.04 28.01 -15.41
C ILE A 4 -9.18 26.93 -16.47
N LEU A 5 -8.25 25.99 -16.52
CA LEU A 5 -8.36 24.78 -17.33
C LEU A 5 -8.84 23.61 -16.46
N ILE A 6 -9.94 22.97 -16.85
CA ILE A 6 -10.43 21.73 -16.22
C ILE A 6 -10.01 20.55 -17.08
N VAL A 7 -9.39 19.54 -16.44
CA VAL A 7 -9.04 18.25 -17.06
C VAL A 7 -9.85 17.17 -16.34
N GLU A 8 -10.93 16.71 -16.99
CA GLU A 8 -11.93 15.83 -16.39
C GLU A 8 -12.57 14.96 -17.47
N ASP A 9 -12.55 13.64 -17.31
CA ASP A 9 -13.11 12.70 -18.26
C ASP A 9 -14.64 12.51 -18.11
N ASP A 10 -15.16 12.70 -16.89
CA ASP A 10 -16.61 12.76 -16.67
C ASP A 10 -17.21 14.02 -17.30
N LEU A 11 -17.89 13.83 -18.41
CA LEU A 11 -18.51 14.94 -19.18
C LEU A 11 -19.58 15.69 -18.38
N ALA A 12 -20.34 14.97 -17.54
CA ALA A 12 -21.42 15.57 -16.74
C ALA A 12 -20.83 16.41 -15.60
N PHE A 13 -19.92 15.84 -14.83
CA PHE A 13 -19.23 16.53 -13.76
C PHE A 13 -18.40 17.72 -14.26
N GLY A 14 -17.61 17.53 -15.31
CA GLY A 14 -16.80 18.59 -15.90
C GLY A 14 -17.65 19.75 -16.44
N THR A 15 -18.84 19.48 -17.03
CA THR A 15 -19.76 20.54 -17.52
C THR A 15 -20.44 21.26 -16.36
N MET A 16 -20.82 20.56 -15.32
CA MET A 16 -21.37 21.15 -14.08
C MET A 16 -20.35 22.10 -13.45
N LEU A 17 -19.11 21.64 -13.29
CA LEU A 17 -18.01 22.41 -12.69
C LEU A 17 -17.67 23.65 -13.55
N GLN A 18 -17.58 23.51 -14.87
CA GLN A 18 -17.38 24.62 -15.81
C GLN A 18 -18.47 25.67 -15.68
N THR A 19 -19.73 25.24 -15.68
CA THR A 19 -20.89 26.17 -15.59
C THR A 19 -20.89 26.88 -14.24
N TRP A 20 -20.55 26.20 -13.16
CA TRP A 20 -20.51 26.78 -11.83
C TRP A 20 -19.38 27.81 -11.70
N LEU A 21 -18.18 27.50 -12.16
CA LEU A 21 -17.03 28.42 -12.12
C LEU A 21 -17.24 29.63 -13.01
N LYS A 22 -17.87 29.48 -14.19
CA LYS A 22 -18.28 30.64 -15.05
C LYS A 22 -19.24 31.57 -14.32
N LYS A 23 -20.20 31.05 -13.57
CA LYS A 23 -21.09 31.87 -12.72
C LYS A 23 -20.35 32.58 -11.58
N LYS A 24 -19.19 32.10 -11.15
CA LYS A 24 -18.33 32.75 -10.14
C LYS A 24 -17.36 33.77 -10.75
N GLY A 25 -17.39 34.00 -12.05
CA GLY A 25 -16.60 35.03 -12.73
C GLY A 25 -15.25 34.58 -13.26
N PHE A 26 -15.02 33.30 -13.39
CA PHE A 26 -13.84 32.74 -14.05
C PHE A 26 -14.12 32.47 -15.52
N ASP A 27 -13.10 32.58 -16.36
CA ASP A 27 -13.10 32.01 -17.70
C ASP A 27 -12.63 30.57 -17.63
N VAL A 28 -13.32 29.61 -18.28
CA VAL A 28 -13.10 28.18 -18.02
C VAL A 28 -13.13 27.39 -19.32
N ASP A 29 -11.99 26.77 -19.64
CA ASP A 29 -11.85 25.73 -20.65
C ASP A 29 -11.89 24.34 -20.06
N LYS A 30 -12.34 23.37 -20.84
CA LYS A 30 -12.44 21.98 -20.42
C LYS A 30 -11.86 21.03 -21.46
N VAL A 31 -11.04 20.08 -20.99
CA VAL A 31 -10.50 18.96 -21.78
C VAL A 31 -10.71 17.64 -21.03
N THR A 32 -10.69 16.52 -21.73
CA THR A 32 -11.11 15.22 -21.20
C THR A 32 -9.97 14.24 -20.92
N ASN A 33 -8.72 14.60 -21.24
CA ASN A 33 -7.58 13.73 -21.04
C ASN A 33 -6.26 14.53 -21.00
N VAL A 34 -5.19 13.91 -20.54
CA VAL A 34 -3.86 14.53 -20.41
C VAL A 34 -3.28 14.95 -21.75
N GLY A 35 -3.44 14.14 -22.81
CA GLY A 35 -2.96 14.48 -24.16
C GLY A 35 -3.62 15.72 -24.74
N ALA A 36 -4.91 15.94 -24.49
CA ALA A 36 -5.62 17.15 -24.89
C ALA A 36 -5.16 18.36 -24.06
N ALA A 37 -4.95 18.20 -22.75
CA ALA A 37 -4.44 19.25 -21.88
C ALA A 37 -3.02 19.69 -22.30
N ALA A 38 -2.13 18.74 -22.59
CA ALA A 38 -0.77 19.02 -23.05
C ALA A 38 -0.75 19.78 -24.39
N ARG A 39 -1.60 19.41 -25.34
CA ARG A 39 -1.76 20.15 -26.61
C ARG A 39 -2.26 21.57 -26.38
N TRP A 40 -3.31 21.71 -25.60
CA TRP A 40 -3.90 23.01 -25.25
C TRP A 40 -2.86 23.96 -24.63
N LEU A 41 -2.03 23.44 -23.70
CA LEU A 41 -0.95 24.19 -23.05
C LEU A 41 0.19 24.55 -24.04
N THR A 42 0.50 23.72 -25.02
CA THR A 42 1.57 23.98 -26.01
C THR A 42 1.13 24.93 -27.12
N GLU A 43 -0.16 25.01 -27.43
CA GLU A 43 -0.74 25.89 -28.47
C GLU A 43 -0.97 27.33 -27.99
N GLY A 44 -0.36 27.75 -26.89
CA GLY A 44 -0.44 29.10 -26.32
C GLY A 44 -1.32 29.25 -25.07
N GLY A 45 -1.96 28.18 -24.65
CA GLY A 45 -2.78 28.14 -23.41
C GLY A 45 -1.98 28.36 -22.13
N ALA A 46 -0.68 28.01 -22.13
CA ALA A 46 0.15 28.14 -20.93
C ALA A 46 0.35 29.59 -20.46
N ASP A 47 0.32 30.57 -21.38
CA ASP A 47 0.48 31.99 -21.07
C ASP A 47 -0.82 32.64 -20.59
N SER A 48 -1.95 32.04 -20.92
CA SER A 48 -3.29 32.60 -20.60
C SER A 48 -3.90 31.97 -19.34
N VAL A 49 -3.57 30.69 -19.05
CA VAL A 49 -4.15 29.95 -17.92
C VAL A 49 -3.55 30.40 -16.58
N ASN A 50 -4.42 30.63 -15.61
CA ASN A 50 -4.02 31.06 -14.27
C ASN A 50 -4.06 29.91 -13.25
N LEU A 51 -4.81 28.82 -13.55
CA LEU A 51 -4.95 27.66 -12.68
C LEU A 51 -5.44 26.45 -13.46
N ILE A 52 -4.95 25.28 -13.10
CA ILE A 52 -5.41 23.99 -13.65
C ILE A 52 -6.07 23.18 -12.54
N LEU A 53 -7.29 22.68 -12.83
CA LEU A 53 -8.01 21.69 -12.03
C LEU A 53 -7.98 20.38 -12.80
N SER A 54 -7.34 19.35 -12.29
CA SER A 54 -7.23 18.05 -12.97
C SER A 54 -7.75 16.92 -12.11
N ASP A 55 -8.55 16.03 -12.70
CA ASP A 55 -8.76 14.73 -12.08
C ASP A 55 -7.43 13.99 -12.00
N LEU A 56 -7.31 13.18 -10.98
CA LEU A 56 -6.18 12.28 -10.80
C LEU A 56 -6.24 11.12 -11.80
N ARG A 57 -7.39 10.48 -11.97
CA ARG A 57 -7.60 9.37 -12.89
C ARG A 57 -8.18 9.85 -14.22
N LEU A 58 -7.36 9.82 -15.25
CA LEU A 58 -7.76 10.17 -16.61
C LEU A 58 -7.53 8.97 -17.54
N PRO A 59 -8.26 8.85 -18.65
CA PRO A 59 -8.30 7.64 -19.47
C PRO A 59 -6.97 7.31 -20.16
N ASP A 60 -6.11 8.29 -20.39
CA ASP A 60 -4.81 8.12 -21.07
C ASP A 60 -3.62 8.07 -20.11
N HIS A 61 -3.58 8.92 -19.09
CA HIS A 61 -2.51 8.99 -18.08
C HIS A 61 -3.06 9.54 -16.77
N ASP A 62 -2.31 9.33 -15.67
CA ASP A 62 -2.57 9.95 -14.36
C ASP A 62 -2.41 11.49 -14.44
N GLY A 63 -3.28 12.24 -13.75
CA GLY A 63 -3.18 13.70 -13.65
C GLY A 63 -1.85 14.21 -13.09
N LEU A 64 -1.16 13.40 -12.26
CA LEU A 64 0.20 13.71 -11.79
C LEU A 64 1.25 13.64 -12.89
N PHE A 65 1.01 12.85 -13.94
CA PHE A 65 1.85 12.85 -15.13
C PHE A 65 1.80 14.22 -15.82
N LEU A 66 0.62 14.83 -15.94
CA LEU A 66 0.46 16.18 -16.51
C LEU A 66 1.24 17.21 -15.68
N LEU A 67 1.13 17.16 -14.35
CA LEU A 67 1.87 18.05 -13.46
C LEU A 67 3.39 17.89 -13.63
N THR A 68 3.90 16.66 -13.65
CA THR A 68 5.32 16.38 -13.86
C THR A 68 5.80 16.85 -15.23
N TRP A 69 4.98 16.64 -16.27
CA TRP A 69 5.25 17.11 -17.63
C TRP A 69 5.34 18.64 -17.72
N MET A 70 4.44 19.35 -17.03
CA MET A 70 4.46 20.82 -16.92
C MET A 70 5.74 21.33 -16.22
N ARG A 71 6.10 20.73 -15.07
CA ARG A 71 7.31 21.14 -14.32
C ARG A 71 8.58 20.93 -15.11
N LYS A 72 8.70 19.84 -15.88
CA LYS A 72 9.82 19.61 -16.82
C LYS A 72 9.94 20.65 -17.94
N ARG A 73 8.85 21.35 -18.26
CA ARG A 73 8.81 22.44 -19.26
C ARG A 73 8.82 23.83 -18.65
N ASN A 74 9.09 23.93 -17.35
CA ASN A 74 9.07 25.20 -16.61
C ASN A 74 7.71 25.94 -16.65
N ILE A 75 6.61 25.23 -16.84
CA ILE A 75 5.27 25.79 -16.74
C ILE A 75 4.90 25.85 -15.26
N ALA A 76 4.93 27.08 -14.68
CA ALA A 76 4.78 27.32 -13.24
C ALA A 76 3.31 27.58 -12.82
N VAL A 77 2.32 27.25 -13.67
CA VAL A 77 0.89 27.45 -13.39
C VAL A 77 0.49 26.63 -12.14
N PRO A 78 -0.28 27.21 -11.21
CA PRO A 78 -0.85 26.49 -10.07
C PRO A 78 -1.71 25.33 -10.54
N PHE A 79 -1.55 24.18 -9.89
CA PHE A 79 -2.21 22.93 -10.24
C PHE A 79 -2.92 22.35 -9.01
N ILE A 80 -4.23 22.18 -9.09
CA ILE A 80 -5.02 21.54 -8.03
C ILE A 80 -5.50 20.17 -8.55
N VAL A 81 -5.25 19.12 -7.77
CA VAL A 81 -5.68 17.77 -8.09
C VAL A 81 -7.06 17.50 -7.49
N MET A 82 -7.98 17.00 -8.30
CA MET A 82 -9.25 16.45 -7.84
C MET A 82 -9.13 14.93 -7.74
N THR A 83 -9.57 14.33 -6.64
CA THR A 83 -9.43 12.87 -6.41
C THR A 83 -10.63 12.32 -5.67
N HIS A 84 -10.97 11.05 -5.91
CA HIS A 84 -11.97 10.37 -5.10
C HIS A 84 -11.49 10.18 -3.64
N TYR A 85 -12.40 10.14 -2.70
CA TYR A 85 -12.18 10.16 -1.24
C TYR A 85 -11.19 9.10 -0.72
N ALA A 86 -10.95 8.03 -1.45
CA ALA A 86 -10.07 6.92 -1.07
C ALA A 86 -8.56 7.18 -1.32
N GLU A 87 -8.17 8.32 -1.90
CA GLU A 87 -6.82 8.51 -2.44
C GLU A 87 -6.02 9.64 -1.75
N VAL A 88 -6.13 9.78 -0.43
CA VAL A 88 -5.33 10.75 0.37
C VAL A 88 -3.81 10.58 0.14
N GLN A 89 -3.37 9.37 -0.21
CA GLN A 89 -1.97 9.10 -0.56
C GLN A 89 -1.54 9.82 -1.84
N ASN A 90 -2.42 9.89 -2.82
CA ASN A 90 -2.16 10.61 -4.08
C ASN A 90 -2.15 12.13 -3.87
N ALA A 91 -2.88 12.64 -2.86
CA ALA A 91 -2.79 14.03 -2.46
C ALA A 91 -1.40 14.40 -1.94
N VAL A 92 -0.78 13.56 -1.11
CA VAL A 92 0.60 13.76 -0.62
C VAL A 92 1.61 13.68 -1.77
N LEU A 93 1.42 12.76 -2.72
CA LEU A 93 2.24 12.68 -3.94
C LEU A 93 2.06 13.92 -4.82
N ALA A 94 0.83 14.41 -4.98
CA ALA A 94 0.53 15.64 -5.70
C ALA A 94 1.28 16.84 -5.11
N MET A 95 1.22 17.02 -3.79
CA MET A 95 1.93 18.10 -3.10
C MET A 95 3.46 17.98 -3.24
N LYS A 96 4.02 16.78 -3.10
CA LYS A 96 5.46 16.51 -3.33
C LYS A 96 5.88 16.77 -4.78
N SER A 97 4.98 16.55 -5.75
CA SER A 97 5.20 16.81 -7.17
C SER A 97 5.02 18.29 -7.56
N GLY A 98 4.70 19.15 -6.60
CA GLY A 98 4.55 20.59 -6.80
C GLY A 98 3.11 21.01 -7.16
N ALA A 99 2.09 20.24 -6.79
CA ALA A 99 0.69 20.72 -6.82
C ALA A 99 0.51 21.85 -5.79
N ALA A 100 -0.35 22.80 -6.12
CA ALA A 100 -0.69 23.89 -5.20
C ALA A 100 -1.61 23.40 -4.07
N ASP A 101 -2.55 22.50 -4.40
CA ASP A 101 -3.46 21.88 -3.44
C ASP A 101 -4.16 20.65 -4.05
N TYR A 102 -4.99 19.97 -3.26
CA TYR A 102 -5.85 18.88 -3.71
C TYR A 102 -7.28 19.03 -3.17
N ILE A 103 -8.25 18.38 -3.82
CA ILE A 103 -9.66 18.39 -3.44
C ILE A 103 -10.24 16.98 -3.58
N ALA A 104 -10.90 16.50 -2.52
CA ALA A 104 -11.61 15.23 -2.58
C ALA A 104 -12.99 15.39 -3.26
N LYS A 105 -13.34 14.42 -4.11
CA LYS A 105 -14.69 14.26 -4.67
C LYS A 105 -15.55 13.46 -3.67
N PRO A 106 -16.81 13.81 -3.40
CA PRO A 106 -17.60 14.88 -4.02
C PRO A 106 -17.14 16.29 -3.62
N VAL A 107 -16.98 17.15 -4.63
CA VAL A 107 -16.43 18.50 -4.45
C VAL A 107 -17.43 19.40 -3.74
N GLN A 108 -17.03 19.94 -2.59
CA GLN A 108 -17.81 20.96 -1.88
C GLN A 108 -17.53 22.33 -2.50
N PRO A 109 -18.56 23.05 -3.01
CA PRO A 109 -18.38 24.29 -3.76
C PRO A 109 -17.60 25.39 -3.01
N ASP A 110 -17.85 25.55 -1.72
CA ASP A 110 -17.22 26.61 -0.93
C ASP A 110 -15.72 26.30 -0.68
N ILE A 111 -15.39 25.05 -0.41
CA ILE A 111 -14.00 24.59 -0.23
C ILE A 111 -13.23 24.71 -1.54
N LEU A 112 -13.83 24.34 -2.68
CA LEU A 112 -13.23 24.51 -3.99
C LEU A 112 -12.89 25.96 -4.27
N LEU A 113 -13.83 26.87 -4.05
CA LEU A 113 -13.63 28.30 -4.31
C LEU A 113 -12.52 28.88 -3.44
N GLN A 114 -12.48 28.50 -2.17
CA GLN A 114 -11.41 28.91 -1.25
C GLN A 114 -10.05 28.45 -1.76
N LYS A 115 -9.87 27.15 -2.06
CA LYS A 115 -8.60 26.60 -2.56
C LYS A 115 -8.15 27.20 -3.89
N ILE A 116 -9.08 27.48 -4.80
CA ILE A 116 -8.78 28.20 -6.05
C ILE A 116 -8.24 29.61 -5.73
N ASN A 117 -8.88 30.35 -4.85
CA ASN A 117 -8.45 31.70 -4.50
C ASN A 117 -7.07 31.68 -3.80
N ASP A 118 -6.84 30.76 -2.87
CA ASP A 118 -5.57 30.62 -2.16
C ASP A 118 -4.42 30.27 -3.12
N ALA A 119 -4.64 29.35 -4.06
CA ALA A 119 -3.67 28.99 -5.08
C ALA A 119 -3.34 30.15 -6.03
N LEU A 120 -4.35 30.95 -6.42
CA LEU A 120 -4.19 32.10 -7.29
C LEU A 120 -3.50 33.29 -6.57
N GLN A 121 -3.69 33.44 -5.25
CA GLN A 121 -3.00 34.45 -4.44
C GLN A 121 -1.51 34.05 -4.23
N ALA A 122 -1.24 32.80 -3.91
CA ALA A 122 0.12 32.30 -3.75
C ALA A 122 0.94 32.47 -5.04
N ALA A 123 0.35 32.21 -6.21
CA ALA A 123 1.00 32.41 -7.50
C ALA A 123 1.30 33.89 -7.80
N SER A 124 0.40 34.80 -7.42
CA SER A 124 0.63 36.24 -7.63
C SER A 124 1.68 36.83 -6.68
N ALA A 125 1.91 36.21 -5.52
CA ALA A 125 2.95 36.64 -4.57
C ALA A 125 4.34 36.09 -4.95
N ALA A 126 4.42 35.05 -5.79
CA ALA A 126 5.66 34.40 -6.22
C ALA A 126 6.31 35.00 -7.48
N THR A 127 5.77 36.08 -8.05
CA THR A 127 6.38 36.76 -9.21
C THR A 127 7.55 37.64 -8.74
N PRO A 128 8.81 37.31 -9.02
CA PRO A 128 9.92 38.21 -8.72
C PRO A 128 9.88 39.38 -9.71
N VAL A 129 9.87 40.58 -9.15
CA VAL A 129 10.14 41.81 -9.90
C VAL A 129 11.54 41.71 -10.48
N SER A 130 11.63 41.37 -11.76
CA SER A 130 12.85 41.48 -12.52
C SER A 130 12.70 42.72 -13.40
N GLN A 131 13.28 43.86 -12.96
CA GLN A 131 13.96 44.85 -13.80
C GLN A 131 14.34 46.05 -12.94
N ALA A 132 15.65 46.21 -12.68
CA ALA A 132 16.39 47.40 -12.94
C ALA A 132 17.80 47.25 -12.31
N VAL A 133 18.73 46.79 -13.13
CA VAL A 133 20.16 46.98 -12.87
C VAL A 133 20.58 48.21 -13.62
N SER A 134 21.05 49.23 -12.96
CA SER A 134 22.08 50.11 -13.51
C SER A 134 22.88 50.75 -12.38
N ALA A 135 24.17 50.31 -12.35
CA ALA A 135 25.35 51.06 -11.97
C ALA A 135 25.35 52.01 -10.77
N ALA A 136 26.13 51.65 -9.74
CA ALA A 136 27.17 52.60 -9.24
C ALA A 136 28.19 51.85 -8.35
N SER A 137 29.41 52.06 -8.69
CA SER A 137 30.68 51.58 -8.13
C SER A 137 30.99 52.04 -6.71
N ALA A 138 31.52 51.09 -5.88
CA ALA A 138 32.65 51.15 -4.93
C ALA A 138 32.88 52.40 -4.01
N PRO A 139 33.80 52.32 -3.02
CA PRO A 139 34.28 51.22 -2.14
C PRO A 139 34.46 51.67 -0.65
N VAL A 140 35.11 50.77 0.17
CA VAL A 140 35.90 51.02 1.42
C VAL A 140 35.13 51.13 2.72
N SER A 141 35.35 50.35 3.77
CA SER A 141 36.51 50.30 4.61
C SER A 141 36.37 49.25 5.73
N ALA A 142 37.48 48.68 6.04
CA ALA A 142 37.85 47.74 7.05
C ALA A 142 37.54 48.16 8.48
N ALA A 143 37.28 47.16 9.34
CA ALA A 143 37.83 47.16 10.71
C ALA A 143 37.95 45.72 11.23
N SER A 144 39.16 45.40 11.54
CA SER A 144 39.79 44.23 12.14
C SER A 144 39.40 44.06 13.62
N THR A 145 39.42 42.84 14.12
CA THR A 145 40.04 42.39 15.38
C THR A 145 39.97 40.86 15.40
N THR A 146 41.03 40.13 15.17
CA THR A 146 42.06 39.48 15.99
C THR A 146 41.46 38.78 17.24
N VAL A 147 41.76 37.52 17.63
CA VAL A 147 42.93 36.63 17.72
C VAL A 147 42.36 35.35 18.36
N SER A 148 42.69 34.13 18.17
CA SER A 148 43.89 33.30 18.33
C SER A 148 43.56 31.86 17.90
N SER A 149 44.27 31.32 17.05
CA SER A 149 45.32 30.30 16.97
C SER A 149 45.24 29.16 18.01
N HIS A 150 45.13 27.92 17.47
CA HIS A 150 46.10 26.88 17.79
C HIS A 150 46.13 25.83 16.64
N SER A 151 47.33 25.59 16.24
CA SER A 151 47.85 24.80 15.12
C SER A 151 47.92 23.30 15.42
N CYS A 152 48.02 22.56 14.40
CA CYS A 152 48.94 21.47 13.94
C CYS A 152 48.19 20.17 13.65
N HIS A 153 48.34 19.41 12.63
CA HIS A 153 49.45 19.11 11.77
C HIS A 153 48.93 18.50 10.44
N SER A 154 49.54 18.88 9.38
CA SER A 154 49.41 18.26 8.06
C SER A 154 50.20 16.95 7.95
N THR A 155 49.65 15.97 7.29
CA THR A 155 50.47 15.00 6.52
C THR A 155 49.73 14.62 5.22
N HIS A 156 50.36 15.04 4.14
CA HIS A 156 50.12 14.59 2.77
C HIS A 156 50.48 13.11 2.63
N ILE A 157 49.64 12.30 1.96
CA ILE A 157 50.10 11.21 1.12
C ILE A 157 49.18 11.10 -0.12
N SER A 158 49.84 10.96 -1.24
CA SER A 158 49.36 11.03 -2.61
C SER A 158 48.45 9.90 -3.05
N ALA A 159 47.68 10.20 -4.08
CA ALA A 159 46.81 9.31 -4.83
C ALA A 159 47.57 8.13 -5.51
N SER A 160 46.92 6.96 -5.52
CA SER A 160 47.03 5.99 -6.63
C SER A 160 45.64 5.34 -6.81
N VAL A 161 45.12 5.53 -8.03
CA VAL A 161 43.91 4.90 -8.55
C VAL A 161 44.22 3.43 -8.81
N SER A 162 43.45 2.53 -8.21
CA SER A 162 43.34 1.14 -8.66
C SER A 162 41.92 0.67 -8.48
N SER A 163 41.29 0.41 -9.62
CA SER A 163 40.02 -0.27 -9.75
C SER A 163 40.12 -1.71 -9.22
N THR A 164 39.38 -2.04 -8.16
CA THR A 164 39.14 -3.43 -7.80
C THR A 164 37.71 -3.57 -7.24
N ASN A 165 37.03 -4.57 -7.76
CA ASN A 165 35.72 -5.06 -7.37
C ASN A 165 35.56 -5.12 -5.84
N ALA A 166 34.62 -4.37 -5.28
CA ALA A 166 34.26 -4.45 -3.88
C ALA A 166 33.14 -5.50 -3.70
N ALA A 167 33.56 -6.74 -3.48
CA ALA A 167 32.75 -7.67 -2.70
C ALA A 167 32.76 -7.17 -1.24
N ALA A 168 31.65 -6.61 -0.79
CA ALA A 168 31.49 -6.13 0.58
C ALA A 168 31.43 -7.33 1.53
N SER A 169 32.53 -7.62 2.17
CA SER A 169 32.62 -8.51 3.34
C SER A 169 31.95 -7.83 4.54
N TYR A 170 30.76 -8.31 4.90
CA TYR A 170 30.08 -7.92 6.15
C TYR A 170 30.76 -8.60 7.33
N THR A 171 31.56 -7.85 8.08
CA THR A 171 32.17 -8.26 9.33
C THR A 171 31.10 -8.46 10.40
N THR A 172 31.04 -9.66 10.94
CA THR A 172 30.22 -10.08 12.09
C THR A 172 30.69 -9.38 13.36
N ALA A 173 29.88 -8.44 13.85
CA ALA A 173 29.97 -7.98 15.23
C ALA A 173 29.17 -8.96 16.13
N ASN A 174 29.87 -9.78 16.90
CA ASN A 174 29.31 -10.59 17.97
C ASN A 174 28.74 -9.67 19.06
N ALA A 175 27.43 -9.61 19.17
CA ALA A 175 26.73 -9.23 20.37
C ALA A 175 25.53 -10.16 20.51
N SER A 176 25.37 -10.77 21.66
CA SER A 176 24.19 -11.51 22.11
C SER A 176 22.98 -10.58 22.27
N ALA A 177 22.58 -9.93 21.18
CA ALA A 177 21.34 -9.18 21.08
C ALA A 177 20.25 -10.16 20.71
N SER A 178 19.14 -10.18 21.44
CA SER A 178 17.94 -10.92 21.08
C SER A 178 17.59 -10.63 19.62
N VAL A 179 17.45 -11.69 18.82
CA VAL A 179 17.12 -11.57 17.39
C VAL A 179 15.88 -10.68 17.27
N PRO A 180 15.92 -9.56 16.53
CA PRO A 180 14.77 -8.69 16.43
C PRO A 180 13.60 -9.48 15.82
N LYS A 181 12.44 -9.35 16.43
CA LYS A 181 11.24 -10.05 15.97
C LYS A 181 10.80 -9.53 14.60
N TYR A 182 11.14 -8.28 14.27
CA TYR A 182 10.69 -7.57 13.09
C TYR A 182 11.79 -6.66 12.54
N LEU A 183 11.74 -6.43 11.23
CA LEU A 183 12.69 -5.58 10.52
C LEU A 183 11.97 -4.65 9.54
N GLU A 184 12.29 -3.37 9.57
CA GLU A 184 11.87 -2.41 8.53
C GLU A 184 12.83 -2.52 7.35
N GLY A 185 12.29 -2.61 6.10
CA GLY A 185 13.10 -2.60 4.89
C GLY A 185 13.74 -1.24 4.62
N ARG A 186 14.74 -1.22 3.74
CA ARG A 186 15.52 -0.02 3.38
C ARG A 186 15.31 0.41 1.93
N SER A 187 14.62 -0.37 1.10
CA SER A 187 14.27 -0.01 -0.26
C SER A 187 13.38 1.23 -0.30
N GLU A 188 13.30 1.88 -1.45
CA GLU A 188 12.44 3.06 -1.64
C GLU A 188 10.97 2.74 -1.32
N ALA A 189 10.47 1.59 -1.84
CA ALA A 189 9.11 1.13 -1.55
C ALA A 189 8.87 0.91 -0.04
N SER A 190 9.86 0.34 0.68
CA SER A 190 9.77 0.17 2.12
C SER A 190 9.84 1.50 2.88
N ARG A 191 10.68 2.44 2.45
CA ARG A 191 10.75 3.78 3.07
C ARG A 191 9.43 4.51 2.95
N GLN A 192 8.84 4.56 1.75
CA GLN A 192 7.53 5.16 1.52
C GLN A 192 6.45 4.53 2.42
N LEU A 193 6.42 3.21 2.52
CA LEU A 193 5.51 2.50 3.42
C LEU A 193 5.66 2.99 4.87
N TYR A 194 6.89 3.04 5.40
CA TYR A 194 7.10 3.44 6.79
C TYR A 194 6.94 4.95 7.02
N ASP A 195 7.10 5.79 6.00
CA ASP A 195 6.74 7.21 6.06
C ASP A 195 5.23 7.39 6.27
N TYR A 196 4.40 6.61 5.56
CA TYR A 196 2.94 6.59 5.80
C TYR A 196 2.59 6.05 7.19
N VAL A 197 3.27 5.00 7.65
CA VAL A 197 3.09 4.47 9.01
C VAL A 197 3.40 5.55 10.05
N ARG A 198 4.51 6.28 9.92
CA ARG A 198 4.88 7.36 10.84
C ARG A 198 3.91 8.54 10.79
N LEU A 199 3.37 8.83 9.61
CA LEU A 199 2.38 9.89 9.42
C LEU A 199 1.06 9.58 10.12
N VAL A 200 0.52 8.36 9.95
CA VAL A 200 -0.81 8.00 10.46
C VAL A 200 -0.77 7.55 11.92
N ALA A 201 0.36 7.03 12.41
CA ALA A 201 0.46 6.45 13.75
C ALA A 201 0.01 7.39 14.88
N PRO A 202 0.38 8.70 14.91
CA PRO A 202 -0.06 9.62 15.98
C PRO A 202 -1.54 9.99 15.93
N THR A 203 -2.23 9.73 14.81
CA THR A 203 -3.63 10.13 14.62
C THR A 203 -4.60 9.10 15.21
N PRO A 204 -5.85 9.47 15.53
CA PRO A 204 -6.89 8.52 15.94
C PRO A 204 -7.58 7.81 14.77
N MET A 205 -7.20 8.10 13.52
CA MET A 205 -7.83 7.58 12.30
C MET A 205 -7.82 6.06 12.24
N SER A 206 -8.88 5.49 11.68
CA SER A 206 -8.91 4.09 11.27
C SER A 206 -7.97 3.88 10.10
N VAL A 207 -7.27 2.75 10.07
CA VAL A 207 -6.29 2.46 9.00
C VAL A 207 -6.68 1.16 8.30
N LEU A 208 -6.78 1.21 6.97
CA LEU A 208 -6.97 0.04 6.12
C LEU A 208 -5.65 -0.32 5.43
N ILE A 209 -5.14 -1.52 5.68
CA ILE A 209 -3.90 -2.04 5.10
C ILE A 209 -4.26 -3.02 3.96
N LEU A 210 -3.98 -2.61 2.73
CA LEU A 210 -4.24 -3.41 1.53
C LEU A 210 -2.95 -4.08 1.03
N GLY A 211 -3.02 -5.35 0.67
CA GLY A 211 -1.89 -6.02 0.06
C GLY A 211 -1.99 -7.53 0.03
N ALA A 212 -1.20 -8.15 -0.83
CA ALA A 212 -1.19 -9.60 -1.04
C ALA A 212 -0.92 -10.38 0.27
N SER A 213 -1.32 -11.65 0.29
CA SER A 213 -1.07 -12.51 1.44
C SER A 213 0.44 -12.64 1.71
N GLY A 214 0.82 -12.65 2.98
CA GLY A 214 2.20 -12.85 3.41
C GLY A 214 3.12 -11.62 3.27
N THR A 215 2.61 -10.42 2.91
CA THR A 215 3.41 -9.20 2.77
C THR A 215 3.83 -8.56 4.10
N GLY A 216 3.24 -8.99 5.22
CA GLY A 216 3.54 -8.48 6.57
C GLY A 216 2.57 -7.42 7.08
N LYS A 217 1.28 -7.48 6.69
CA LYS A 217 0.24 -6.52 7.11
C LYS A 217 0.11 -6.40 8.65
N GLU A 218 0.13 -7.53 9.37
CA GLU A 218 0.07 -7.54 10.83
C GLU A 218 1.26 -6.80 11.47
N TYR A 219 2.46 -6.96 10.90
CA TYR A 219 3.64 -6.23 11.37
C TYR A 219 3.46 -4.73 11.26
N VAL A 220 2.95 -4.25 10.12
CA VAL A 220 2.66 -2.81 9.92
C VAL A 220 1.59 -2.33 10.90
N ALA A 221 0.55 -3.11 11.16
CA ALA A 221 -0.47 -2.78 12.16
C ALA A 221 0.13 -2.64 13.58
N ARG A 222 1.01 -3.57 13.98
CA ARG A 222 1.74 -3.46 15.26
C ARG A 222 2.63 -2.23 15.32
N ARG A 223 3.30 -1.91 14.20
CA ARG A 223 4.16 -0.74 14.13
C ARG A 223 3.38 0.57 14.24
N ILE A 224 2.19 0.65 13.63
CA ILE A 224 1.25 1.77 13.81
C ILE A 224 0.88 1.92 15.29
N HIS A 225 0.56 0.82 15.97
CA HIS A 225 0.25 0.84 17.41
C HIS A 225 1.44 1.32 18.25
N GLU A 226 2.64 0.79 18.02
CA GLU A 226 3.86 1.14 18.75
C GLU A 226 4.26 2.61 18.62
N LEU A 227 3.97 3.23 17.47
CA LEU A 227 4.25 4.64 17.20
C LEU A 227 3.08 5.57 17.54
N SER A 228 1.96 5.04 18.04
CA SER A 228 0.76 5.79 18.38
C SER A 228 0.78 6.29 19.83
N ALA A 229 -0.16 7.20 20.15
CA ALA A 229 -0.44 7.62 21.53
C ALA A 229 -0.94 6.46 22.41
N ARG A 230 -1.33 5.32 21.82
CA ARG A 230 -1.79 4.12 22.54
C ARG A 230 -0.67 3.10 22.75
N LYS A 231 0.59 3.45 22.53
CA LYS A 231 1.74 2.62 22.85
C LYS A 231 1.68 2.13 24.29
N GLY A 232 1.86 0.82 24.48
CA GLY A 232 1.78 0.19 25.82
C GLY A 232 0.37 -0.08 26.32
N LYS A 233 -0.67 0.26 25.55
CA LYS A 233 -2.06 -0.17 25.76
C LYS A 233 -2.30 -1.51 25.08
N PRO A 234 -3.45 -2.20 25.29
CA PRO A 234 -3.74 -3.46 24.62
C PRO A 234 -3.68 -3.36 23.10
N PHE A 235 -3.02 -4.32 22.45
CA PHE A 235 -3.09 -4.57 21.02
C PHE A 235 -3.71 -5.96 20.84
N PHE A 236 -4.92 -6.02 20.34
CA PHE A 236 -5.60 -7.27 20.09
C PHE A 236 -5.76 -7.50 18.59
N ALA A 237 -5.27 -8.65 18.11
CA ALA A 237 -5.37 -9.05 16.72
C ALA A 237 -6.41 -10.16 16.56
N LEU A 238 -7.30 -10.02 15.59
CA LEU A 238 -8.35 -10.96 15.26
C LEU A 238 -8.30 -11.27 13.76
N ASP A 239 -8.16 -12.54 13.42
CA ASP A 239 -8.23 -13.02 12.04
C ASP A 239 -9.69 -13.35 11.70
N CYS A 240 -10.32 -12.50 10.88
CA CYS A 240 -11.73 -12.65 10.49
C CYS A 240 -11.95 -13.87 9.58
N GLY A 241 -10.92 -14.30 8.83
CA GLY A 241 -10.98 -15.48 7.97
C GLY A 241 -10.96 -16.81 8.73
N ALA A 242 -10.35 -16.81 9.92
CA ALA A 242 -10.24 -18.02 10.75
C ALA A 242 -11.46 -18.28 11.63
N ILE A 243 -12.38 -17.30 11.76
CA ILE A 243 -13.53 -17.42 12.67
C ILE A 243 -14.74 -17.98 11.93
N PRO A 244 -15.33 -19.11 12.39
CA PRO A 244 -16.61 -19.58 11.86
C PRO A 244 -17.71 -18.53 12.03
N LYS A 245 -18.56 -18.38 11.01
CA LYS A 245 -19.61 -17.34 10.97
C LYS A 245 -20.55 -17.39 12.18
N ASP A 246 -20.87 -18.57 12.65
CA ASP A 246 -21.84 -18.83 13.75
C ASP A 246 -21.33 -18.31 15.10
N VAL A 247 -20.02 -18.23 15.30
CA VAL A 247 -19.42 -17.75 16.57
C VAL A 247 -18.80 -16.36 16.42
N ALA A 248 -18.81 -15.77 15.24
CA ALA A 248 -18.12 -14.52 14.96
C ALA A 248 -18.64 -13.38 15.87
N ALA A 249 -19.94 -13.22 16.02
CA ALA A 249 -20.51 -12.20 16.92
C ALA A 249 -20.01 -12.36 18.36
N SER A 250 -19.88 -13.59 18.84
CA SER A 250 -19.35 -13.89 20.18
C SER A 250 -17.86 -13.55 20.30
N GLU A 251 -17.05 -13.80 19.26
CA GLU A 251 -15.61 -13.45 19.25
C GLU A 251 -15.41 -11.94 19.24
N PHE A 252 -16.22 -11.20 18.50
CA PHE A 252 -16.13 -9.74 18.41
C PHE A 252 -16.68 -9.04 19.66
N PHE A 253 -17.90 -9.37 20.09
CA PHE A 253 -18.65 -8.60 21.08
C PHE A 253 -18.78 -9.28 22.44
N GLY A 254 -18.36 -10.55 22.53
CA GLY A 254 -18.52 -11.37 23.73
C GLY A 254 -19.92 -11.97 23.87
N HIS A 255 -20.11 -12.80 24.87
CA HIS A 255 -21.41 -13.37 25.19
C HIS A 255 -21.61 -13.58 26.71
N LYS A 256 -22.87 -13.64 27.10
CA LYS A 256 -23.28 -14.04 28.44
C LYS A 256 -23.56 -15.54 28.50
N LYS A 257 -23.37 -16.11 29.67
CA LYS A 257 -23.74 -17.50 29.93
C LYS A 257 -25.19 -17.77 29.52
N GLY A 258 -25.40 -18.85 28.75
CA GLY A 258 -26.74 -19.24 28.27
C GLY A 258 -27.20 -18.49 27.01
N ALA A 259 -26.38 -17.65 26.38
CA ALA A 259 -26.72 -16.90 25.16
C ALA A 259 -27.03 -17.78 23.95
N PHE A 260 -26.40 -18.95 23.88
CA PHE A 260 -26.62 -19.98 22.85
C PHE A 260 -26.21 -21.36 23.39
N THR A 261 -26.52 -22.42 22.66
CA THR A 261 -26.13 -23.80 23.02
C THR A 261 -24.62 -23.93 23.05
N GLY A 262 -24.03 -24.20 24.23
CA GLY A 262 -22.56 -24.24 24.43
C GLY A 262 -21.98 -22.98 25.07
N ALA A 263 -22.80 -21.97 25.41
CA ALA A 263 -22.38 -20.80 26.18
C ALA A 263 -22.36 -21.10 27.69
N ASP A 264 -21.39 -21.91 28.15
CA ASP A 264 -21.33 -22.38 29.54
C ASP A 264 -20.83 -21.30 30.52
N ALA A 265 -20.16 -20.29 30.06
CA ALA A 265 -19.60 -19.18 30.83
C ALA A 265 -19.69 -17.83 30.09
N ASP A 266 -19.56 -16.72 30.81
CA ASP A 266 -19.37 -15.40 30.19
C ASP A 266 -18.05 -15.33 29.44
N LYS A 267 -18.05 -14.77 28.22
CA LYS A 267 -16.84 -14.53 27.43
C LYS A 267 -16.71 -13.07 27.04
N ARG A 268 -15.55 -12.50 27.28
CA ARG A 268 -15.20 -11.15 26.79
C ARG A 268 -14.87 -11.19 25.30
N GLY A 269 -15.41 -10.26 24.53
CA GLY A 269 -15.13 -10.12 23.10
C GLY A 269 -13.88 -9.31 22.80
N ALA A 270 -13.47 -9.32 21.52
CA ALA A 270 -12.30 -8.59 21.00
C ALA A 270 -12.36 -7.09 21.34
N PHE A 271 -13.53 -6.46 21.21
CA PHE A 271 -13.70 -5.05 21.53
C PHE A 271 -13.44 -4.73 23.00
N GLU A 272 -13.91 -5.60 23.90
CA GLU A 272 -13.70 -5.43 25.33
C GLU A 272 -12.22 -5.65 25.72
N VAL A 273 -11.58 -6.64 25.10
CA VAL A 273 -10.16 -6.95 25.35
C VAL A 273 -9.24 -5.83 24.80
N ALA A 274 -9.61 -5.24 23.66
CA ALA A 274 -8.84 -4.16 23.02
C ALA A 274 -9.15 -2.77 23.63
N ASN A 275 -10.06 -2.66 24.59
CA ASN A 275 -10.53 -1.39 25.11
C ASN A 275 -9.39 -0.53 25.68
N GLY A 276 -9.37 0.75 25.32
CA GLY A 276 -8.30 1.70 25.59
C GLY A 276 -7.09 1.57 24.66
N GLY A 277 -7.07 0.55 23.80
CA GLY A 277 -5.93 0.19 22.93
C GLY A 277 -6.25 0.19 21.45
N THR A 278 -5.72 -0.79 20.73
CA THR A 278 -5.88 -0.97 19.29
C THR A 278 -6.46 -2.34 18.98
N LEU A 279 -7.53 -2.36 18.19
CA LEU A 279 -8.09 -3.58 17.61
C LEU A 279 -7.58 -3.72 16.17
N PHE A 280 -6.91 -4.81 15.88
CA PHE A 280 -6.47 -5.17 14.53
C PHE A 280 -7.35 -6.29 13.99
N LEU A 281 -7.98 -6.05 12.84
CA LEU A 281 -8.81 -7.02 12.12
C LEU A 281 -8.08 -7.44 10.84
N ASP A 282 -7.58 -8.68 10.78
CA ASP A 282 -7.02 -9.22 9.54
C ASP A 282 -8.12 -9.88 8.71
N GLU A 283 -7.96 -9.83 7.40
CA GLU A 283 -8.92 -10.36 6.42
C GLU A 283 -10.37 -9.87 6.59
N VAL A 284 -10.52 -8.56 6.83
CA VAL A 284 -11.83 -7.92 7.13
C VAL A 284 -12.90 -8.15 6.04
N GLY A 285 -12.50 -8.43 4.80
CA GLY A 285 -13.42 -8.79 3.69
C GLY A 285 -14.23 -10.07 3.94
N ASN A 286 -13.75 -10.96 4.82
CA ASN A 286 -14.43 -12.23 5.15
C ASN A 286 -15.55 -12.10 6.18
N LEU A 287 -15.82 -10.89 6.71
CA LEU A 287 -16.89 -10.67 7.70
C LEU A 287 -18.26 -10.99 7.13
N SER A 288 -19.08 -11.71 7.91
CA SER A 288 -20.49 -11.89 7.58
C SER A 288 -21.25 -10.56 7.66
N TYR A 289 -22.33 -10.43 6.89
CA TYR A 289 -23.12 -9.21 6.83
C TYR A 289 -23.61 -8.74 8.23
N ASP A 290 -24.03 -9.66 9.08
CA ASP A 290 -24.51 -9.36 10.43
C ASP A 290 -23.40 -8.77 11.32
N VAL A 291 -22.19 -9.31 11.22
CA VAL A 291 -21.03 -8.77 11.95
C VAL A 291 -20.64 -7.40 11.41
N GLN A 292 -20.74 -7.17 10.10
CA GLN A 292 -20.48 -5.85 9.50
C GLN A 292 -21.44 -4.78 10.07
N VAL A 293 -22.74 -5.10 10.23
CA VAL A 293 -23.75 -4.20 10.84
C VAL A 293 -23.38 -3.86 12.27
N GLN A 294 -23.04 -4.86 13.07
CA GLN A 294 -22.70 -4.67 14.49
C GLN A 294 -21.35 -3.93 14.64
N LEU A 295 -20.38 -4.22 13.77
CA LEU A 295 -19.09 -3.54 13.73
C LEU A 295 -19.27 -2.04 13.44
N LEU A 296 -20.07 -1.70 12.42
CA LEU A 296 -20.37 -0.30 12.10
C LEU A 296 -20.98 0.43 13.30
N ARG A 297 -21.99 -0.20 13.94
CA ARG A 297 -22.63 0.36 15.13
C ARG A 297 -21.61 0.60 16.25
N ALA A 298 -20.76 -0.38 16.54
CA ALA A 298 -19.72 -0.27 17.57
C ALA A 298 -18.73 0.87 17.30
N LEU A 299 -18.41 1.14 16.02
CA LEU A 299 -17.52 2.23 15.62
C LEU A 299 -18.17 3.62 15.68
N GLN A 300 -19.49 3.70 15.45
CA GLN A 300 -20.24 4.95 15.45
C GLN A 300 -20.65 5.36 16.88
N GLU A 301 -21.24 4.43 17.63
CA GLU A 301 -21.81 4.67 18.96
C GLU A 301 -20.77 4.51 20.08
N ARG A 302 -19.59 3.94 19.78
CA ARG A 302 -18.54 3.58 20.75
C ARG A 302 -19.06 2.71 21.89
N CYS A 303 -20.02 1.87 21.60
CA CYS A 303 -20.55 0.89 22.53
C CYS A 303 -20.82 -0.44 21.84
N ILE A 304 -20.75 -1.52 22.61
CA ILE A 304 -21.05 -2.89 22.18
C ILE A 304 -22.07 -3.51 23.11
N ARG A 305 -22.80 -4.50 22.60
CA ARG A 305 -23.68 -5.34 23.40
C ARG A 305 -23.26 -6.80 23.26
N PRO A 306 -22.85 -7.47 24.36
CA PRO A 306 -22.56 -8.90 24.33
C PRO A 306 -23.79 -9.71 23.91
N VAL A 307 -23.55 -10.82 23.19
CA VAL A 307 -24.64 -11.73 22.78
C VAL A 307 -25.37 -12.27 24.02
N GLY A 308 -26.69 -12.15 24.04
CA GLY A 308 -27.51 -12.53 25.20
C GLY A 308 -27.42 -11.59 26.40
N GLY A 309 -26.77 -10.44 26.26
CA GLY A 309 -26.67 -9.40 27.28
C GLY A 309 -27.60 -8.22 27.02
N ASP A 310 -28.13 -7.59 28.07
CA ASP A 310 -29.02 -6.41 27.98
C ASP A 310 -28.26 -5.09 28.16
N ARG A 311 -27.02 -5.13 28.67
CA ARG A 311 -26.23 -3.93 28.95
C ARG A 311 -25.28 -3.59 27.81
N GLU A 312 -25.25 -2.31 27.46
CA GLU A 312 -24.26 -1.76 26.57
C GLU A 312 -22.97 -1.44 27.34
N LEU A 313 -21.84 -1.79 26.72
CA LEU A 313 -20.51 -1.54 27.25
C LEU A 313 -19.82 -0.47 26.37
N THR A 314 -19.43 0.63 26.97
CA THR A 314 -18.65 1.66 26.27
C THR A 314 -17.25 1.16 25.95
N VAL A 315 -16.81 1.36 24.72
CA VAL A 315 -15.49 0.95 24.23
C VAL A 315 -14.79 2.11 23.53
N ASP A 316 -13.53 2.30 23.87
CA ASP A 316 -12.63 3.23 23.19
C ASP A 316 -11.51 2.45 22.52
N ILE A 317 -11.66 2.17 21.24
CA ILE A 317 -10.66 1.46 20.46
C ILE A 317 -10.15 2.31 19.30
N ARG A 318 -8.88 2.11 18.91
CA ARG A 318 -8.38 2.47 17.60
C ARG A 318 -8.49 1.26 16.68
N LEU A 319 -9.07 1.42 15.51
CA LEU A 319 -9.23 0.35 14.55
C LEU A 319 -8.11 0.36 13.52
N VAL A 320 -7.53 -0.81 13.26
CA VAL A 320 -6.65 -1.08 12.11
C VAL A 320 -7.18 -2.32 11.42
N CYS A 321 -7.49 -2.23 10.14
CA CYS A 321 -7.98 -3.34 9.33
C CYS A 321 -6.96 -3.75 8.29
N ALA A 322 -6.96 -5.03 7.89
CA ALA A 322 -6.16 -5.53 6.79
C ALA A 322 -6.98 -6.47 5.91
N THR A 323 -6.68 -6.47 4.61
CA THR A 323 -7.26 -7.41 3.64
C THR A 323 -6.37 -7.57 2.42
N ASN A 324 -6.51 -8.69 1.73
CA ASN A 324 -5.97 -8.93 0.38
C ASN A 324 -7.05 -8.83 -0.71
N GLU A 325 -8.31 -8.62 -0.33
CA GLU A 325 -9.45 -8.49 -1.22
C GLU A 325 -9.67 -7.04 -1.66
N ASN A 326 -10.19 -6.84 -2.85
CA ASN A 326 -10.68 -5.54 -3.30
C ASN A 326 -12.05 -5.25 -2.66
N LEU A 327 -12.06 -4.45 -1.60
CA LEU A 327 -13.30 -4.11 -0.88
C LEU A 327 -14.25 -3.24 -1.72
N GLU A 328 -13.76 -2.41 -2.65
CA GLU A 328 -14.62 -1.62 -3.54
C GLU A 328 -15.43 -2.55 -4.46
N GLN A 329 -14.77 -3.58 -4.98
CA GLN A 329 -15.47 -4.61 -5.74
C GLN A 329 -16.45 -5.41 -4.87
N ALA A 330 -16.07 -5.75 -3.64
CA ALA A 330 -16.96 -6.43 -2.70
C ALA A 330 -18.20 -5.58 -2.33
N VAL A 331 -18.06 -4.26 -2.26
CA VAL A 331 -19.18 -3.31 -2.10
C VAL A 331 -20.08 -3.33 -3.34
N ALA A 332 -19.51 -3.23 -4.54
CA ALA A 332 -20.28 -3.27 -5.78
C ALA A 332 -21.06 -4.60 -5.97
N GLU A 333 -20.52 -5.70 -5.47
CA GLU A 333 -21.15 -7.03 -5.47
C GLU A 333 -22.14 -7.23 -4.30
N GLY A 334 -22.30 -6.26 -3.39
CA GLY A 334 -23.18 -6.35 -2.23
C GLY A 334 -22.69 -7.28 -1.10
N ARG A 335 -21.44 -7.76 -1.15
CA ARG A 335 -20.81 -8.61 -0.12
C ARG A 335 -20.28 -7.82 1.06
N PHE A 336 -19.94 -6.57 0.84
CA PHE A 336 -19.45 -5.66 1.86
C PHE A 336 -20.30 -4.39 1.87
N ARG A 337 -20.57 -3.84 3.06
CA ARG A 337 -21.38 -2.63 3.21
C ARG A 337 -20.56 -1.37 2.88
N GLU A 338 -21.12 -0.49 2.09
CA GLU A 338 -20.51 0.77 1.69
C GLU A 338 -20.25 1.70 2.89
N ASP A 339 -21.21 1.80 3.82
CA ASP A 339 -21.08 2.63 5.01
C ASP A 339 -19.94 2.16 5.94
N LEU A 340 -19.77 0.85 6.10
CA LEU A 340 -18.66 0.28 6.84
C LEU A 340 -17.33 0.50 6.11
N TYR A 341 -17.30 0.30 4.78
CA TYR A 341 -16.10 0.56 3.98
C TYR A 341 -15.59 1.98 4.20
N HIS A 342 -16.44 2.99 4.09
CA HIS A 342 -16.04 4.38 4.34
C HIS A 342 -15.58 4.63 5.78
N ARG A 343 -16.13 3.92 6.76
CA ARG A 343 -15.75 4.08 8.16
C ARG A 343 -14.40 3.45 8.50
N ILE A 344 -14.02 2.36 7.85
CA ILE A 344 -12.71 1.70 8.08
C ILE A 344 -11.62 2.25 7.17
N ASN A 345 -11.97 2.86 6.04
CA ASN A 345 -11.06 3.41 5.04
C ASN A 345 -10.83 4.92 5.21
N GLU A 346 -10.55 5.38 6.45
CA GLU A 346 -10.16 6.78 6.69
C GLU A 346 -8.72 7.06 6.23
N PHE A 347 -7.84 6.04 6.29
CA PHE A 347 -6.47 6.09 5.75
C PHE A 347 -6.06 4.72 5.23
N THR A 348 -5.64 4.67 3.96
CA THR A 348 -5.20 3.41 3.32
C THR A 348 -3.68 3.32 3.25
N ILE A 349 -3.13 2.15 3.56
CA ILE A 349 -1.72 1.80 3.37
C ILE A 349 -1.63 0.62 2.40
N TYR A 350 -0.90 0.80 1.30
CA TYR A 350 -0.63 -0.28 0.35
C TYR A 350 0.68 -0.98 0.70
N MET A 351 0.60 -2.31 0.89
CA MET A 351 1.77 -3.14 1.17
C MET A 351 2.47 -3.54 -0.13
N PRO A 352 3.71 -3.12 -0.37
CA PRO A 352 4.45 -3.58 -1.53
C PRO A 352 4.74 -5.08 -1.43
N GLN A 353 4.69 -5.78 -2.56
CA GLN A 353 5.09 -7.18 -2.65
C GLN A 353 6.61 -7.31 -2.43
N LEU A 354 7.07 -8.50 -2.05
CA LEU A 354 8.50 -8.72 -1.78
C LEU A 354 9.38 -8.41 -3.00
N ARG A 355 8.92 -8.75 -4.19
CA ARG A 355 9.61 -8.45 -5.48
C ARG A 355 9.78 -6.94 -5.74
N GLU A 356 8.91 -6.10 -5.18
CA GLU A 356 8.93 -4.65 -5.34
C GLU A 356 9.86 -3.96 -4.32
N ARG A 357 10.33 -4.72 -3.31
CA ARG A 357 11.23 -4.24 -2.25
C ARG A 357 12.72 -4.42 -2.58
N GLY A 358 13.07 -4.85 -3.80
CA GLY A 358 14.44 -4.94 -4.28
C GLY A 358 15.37 -5.68 -3.31
N ASN A 359 16.45 -5.01 -2.91
CA ASN A 359 17.48 -5.60 -2.03
C ASN A 359 17.02 -5.89 -0.59
N ASP A 360 15.83 -5.48 -0.17
CA ASP A 360 15.31 -5.83 1.16
C ASP A 360 15.13 -7.33 1.33
N ILE A 361 15.02 -8.09 0.24
CA ILE A 361 14.92 -9.55 0.29
C ILE A 361 16.09 -10.18 1.05
N PHE A 362 17.30 -9.65 0.90
CA PHE A 362 18.48 -10.13 1.62
C PHE A 362 18.38 -9.82 3.12
N LEU A 363 17.88 -8.64 3.48
CA LEU A 363 17.69 -8.27 4.88
C LEU A 363 16.67 -9.18 5.57
N PHE A 364 15.59 -9.52 4.88
CA PHE A 364 14.59 -10.44 5.39
C PHE A 364 15.11 -11.88 5.43
N ALA A 365 15.85 -12.33 4.42
CA ALA A 365 16.48 -13.66 4.41
C ALA A 365 17.44 -13.82 5.60
N ASP A 366 18.32 -12.85 5.85
CA ASP A 366 19.24 -12.86 7.00
C ASP A 366 18.49 -12.88 8.35
N LEU A 367 17.38 -12.14 8.46
CA LEU A 367 16.54 -12.16 9.64
C LEU A 367 15.97 -13.56 9.87
N PHE A 368 15.40 -14.17 8.83
CA PHE A 368 14.77 -15.48 8.92
C PHE A 368 15.79 -16.60 9.15
N ILE A 369 17.00 -16.52 8.58
CA ILE A 369 18.09 -17.43 8.88
C ILE A 369 18.47 -17.35 10.36
N ARG A 370 18.62 -16.14 10.92
CA ARG A 370 18.90 -15.96 12.35
C ARG A 370 17.80 -16.51 13.25
N GLN A 371 16.53 -16.28 12.88
CA GLN A 371 15.39 -16.83 13.62
C GLN A 371 15.37 -18.38 13.54
N ALA A 372 15.58 -18.93 12.35
CA ALA A 372 15.65 -20.37 12.15
C ALA A 372 16.83 -21.02 12.90
N ASN A 373 18.01 -20.36 12.93
CA ASN A 373 19.16 -20.81 13.73
C ASN A 373 18.81 -20.92 15.21
N ALA A 374 18.15 -19.89 15.76
CA ALA A 374 17.75 -19.89 17.16
C ALA A 374 16.73 -21.00 17.46
N GLU A 375 15.75 -21.20 16.57
CA GLU A 375 14.69 -22.20 16.74
C GLU A 375 15.19 -23.63 16.54
N LEU A 376 16.05 -23.87 15.53
CA LEU A 376 16.53 -25.18 15.14
C LEU A 376 17.89 -25.54 15.78
N GLN A 377 18.46 -24.67 16.61
CA GLN A 377 19.78 -24.79 17.24
C GLN A 377 20.89 -25.07 16.19
N ARG A 378 20.84 -24.32 15.06
CA ARG A 378 21.82 -24.37 13.96
C ARG A 378 22.74 -23.17 13.98
N GLN A 379 23.83 -23.21 13.21
CA GLN A 379 24.79 -22.13 13.06
C GLN A 379 25.08 -21.91 11.57
N VAL A 380 24.12 -21.41 10.84
CA VAL A 380 24.24 -21.03 9.43
C VAL A 380 24.50 -19.53 9.34
N ASP A 381 25.59 -19.13 8.69
CA ASP A 381 26.03 -17.74 8.64
C ASP A 381 25.26 -16.91 7.57
N GLY A 382 24.73 -17.58 6.51
CA GLY A 382 24.01 -16.91 5.43
C GLY A 382 23.89 -17.77 4.17
N LEU A 383 23.73 -17.11 3.04
CA LEU A 383 23.63 -17.70 1.70
C LEU A 383 24.98 -17.62 0.99
N ASP A 384 25.32 -18.60 0.13
CA ASP A 384 26.40 -18.44 -0.83
C ASP A 384 25.99 -17.51 -2.01
N ALA A 385 26.94 -17.13 -2.87
CA ALA A 385 26.66 -16.22 -3.98
C ALA A 385 25.62 -16.79 -4.96
N ALA A 386 25.68 -18.07 -5.27
CA ALA A 386 24.74 -18.72 -6.19
C ALA A 386 23.33 -18.84 -5.59
N ALA A 387 23.21 -19.08 -4.30
CA ALA A 387 21.93 -19.05 -3.59
C ALA A 387 21.33 -17.65 -3.53
N ALA A 388 22.17 -16.62 -3.36
CA ALA A 388 21.74 -15.22 -3.39
C ALA A 388 21.16 -14.82 -4.76
N GLU A 389 21.75 -15.27 -5.87
CA GLU A 389 21.20 -15.08 -7.21
C GLU A 389 19.83 -15.75 -7.39
N LEU A 390 19.69 -16.99 -6.95
CA LEU A 390 18.40 -17.72 -6.97
C LEU A 390 17.33 -17.02 -6.14
N LEU A 391 17.71 -16.45 -5.00
CA LEU A 391 16.79 -15.70 -4.13
C LEU A 391 16.15 -14.51 -4.88
N VAL A 392 16.95 -13.78 -5.68
CA VAL A 392 16.47 -12.63 -6.46
C VAL A 392 15.64 -13.05 -7.67
N GLN A 393 16.00 -14.17 -8.32
CA GLN A 393 15.30 -14.65 -9.51
C GLN A 393 13.89 -15.18 -9.21
N HIS A 394 13.64 -15.63 -7.98
CA HIS A 394 12.33 -16.18 -7.62
C HIS A 394 11.28 -15.08 -7.42
N SER A 395 10.04 -15.34 -7.86
CA SER A 395 8.95 -14.36 -7.86
C SER A 395 8.27 -14.12 -6.50
N TRP A 396 8.47 -15.02 -5.55
CA TRP A 396 7.92 -15.00 -4.18
C TRP A 396 6.42 -14.72 -4.10
N PRO A 397 5.55 -15.55 -4.69
CA PRO A 397 4.10 -15.33 -4.69
C PRO A 397 3.52 -15.32 -3.27
N GLY A 398 4.10 -16.06 -2.33
CA GLY A 398 3.73 -16.06 -0.91
C GLY A 398 4.47 -15.01 -0.07
N ASN A 399 5.22 -14.10 -0.71
CA ASN A 399 5.92 -12.99 -0.08
C ASN A 399 6.81 -13.40 1.12
N LEU A 400 6.79 -12.62 2.21
CA LEU A 400 7.59 -12.87 3.42
C LEU A 400 7.22 -14.20 4.12
N ARG A 401 5.96 -14.63 4.02
CA ARG A 401 5.53 -15.91 4.62
C ARG A 401 6.19 -17.08 3.90
N GLU A 402 6.26 -17.06 2.58
CA GLU A 402 6.96 -18.05 1.77
C GLU A 402 8.46 -18.00 2.02
N LEU A 403 9.06 -16.80 1.97
CA LEU A 403 10.48 -16.61 2.22
C LEU A 403 10.90 -17.18 3.59
N ASN A 404 10.16 -16.87 4.65
CA ASN A 404 10.42 -17.40 5.99
C ASN A 404 10.41 -18.94 6.01
N ASN A 405 9.39 -19.54 5.41
CA ASN A 405 9.28 -21.00 5.35
C ASN A 405 10.42 -21.65 4.53
N VAL A 406 10.82 -21.02 3.42
CA VAL A 406 11.94 -21.49 2.60
C VAL A 406 13.26 -21.36 3.36
N MET A 407 13.54 -20.21 4.00
CA MET A 407 14.75 -20.02 4.79
C MET A 407 14.83 -21.01 5.96
N LYS A 408 13.72 -21.25 6.66
CA LYS A 408 13.67 -22.23 7.75
C LYS A 408 14.02 -23.66 7.24
N ARG A 409 13.47 -24.07 6.10
CA ARG A 409 13.81 -25.36 5.47
C ARG A 409 15.25 -25.40 5.00
N ALA A 410 15.76 -24.31 4.39
CA ALA A 410 17.12 -24.23 3.90
C ALA A 410 18.15 -24.34 5.05
N VAL A 411 17.90 -23.66 6.18
CA VAL A 411 18.72 -23.81 7.41
C VAL A 411 18.73 -25.27 7.93
N LEU A 412 17.57 -25.94 7.88
CA LEU A 412 17.49 -27.36 8.29
C LEU A 412 18.28 -28.27 7.36
N LEU A 413 18.26 -28.01 6.05
CA LEU A 413 18.94 -28.80 5.01
C LEU A 413 20.42 -28.48 4.90
N ALA A 414 20.87 -27.33 5.36
CA ALA A 414 22.25 -26.86 5.26
C ALA A 414 23.22 -27.85 5.92
N ARG A 415 24.24 -28.26 5.16
CA ARG A 415 25.30 -29.16 5.62
C ARG A 415 26.53 -28.42 6.13
N GLY A 416 26.70 -27.17 5.73
CA GLY A 416 27.81 -26.29 6.07
C GLY A 416 27.35 -25.02 6.81
N ARG A 417 28.25 -24.02 6.86
CA ARG A 417 27.96 -22.71 7.46
C ARG A 417 27.22 -21.78 6.52
N GLN A 418 27.14 -22.10 5.23
CA GLN A 418 26.39 -21.32 4.23
C GLN A 418 25.39 -22.23 3.54
N ILE A 419 24.22 -21.68 3.21
CA ILE A 419 23.20 -22.33 2.40
C ILE A 419 23.64 -22.24 0.95
N THR A 420 23.80 -23.40 0.31
CA THR A 420 24.16 -23.49 -1.11
C THR A 420 22.94 -23.36 -2.00
N ALA A 421 23.17 -23.03 -3.29
CA ALA A 421 22.10 -22.95 -4.29
C ALA A 421 21.28 -24.25 -4.37
N ALA A 422 21.95 -25.43 -4.28
CA ALA A 422 21.27 -26.72 -4.31
C ALA A 422 20.35 -26.95 -3.09
N GLU A 423 20.81 -26.58 -1.90
CA GLU A 423 20.03 -26.67 -0.67
C GLU A 423 18.85 -25.67 -0.68
N LEU A 424 19.07 -24.45 -1.19
CA LEU A 424 18.00 -23.46 -1.36
C LEU A 424 16.95 -23.94 -2.38
N GLN A 425 17.38 -24.48 -3.52
CA GLN A 425 16.48 -25.02 -4.52
C GLN A 425 15.68 -26.22 -3.98
N GLN A 426 16.32 -27.10 -3.21
CA GLN A 426 15.64 -28.18 -2.51
C GLN A 426 14.62 -27.65 -1.48
N ALA A 427 14.96 -26.58 -0.75
CA ALA A 427 14.07 -25.92 0.22
C ALA A 427 12.86 -25.24 -0.43
N MET A 428 13.03 -24.66 -1.62
CA MET A 428 11.92 -24.12 -2.43
C MET A 428 10.94 -25.22 -2.87
N GLY A 429 11.41 -26.49 -2.93
CA GLY A 429 10.65 -27.63 -3.46
C GLY A 429 10.64 -27.63 -4.99
N PRO A 430 10.05 -28.65 -5.62
CA PRO A 430 9.86 -28.61 -7.05
C PRO A 430 9.06 -27.33 -7.36
N VAL A 431 9.61 -26.50 -8.23
CA VAL A 431 8.88 -25.37 -8.79
C VAL A 431 7.57 -25.98 -9.28
N ARG A 432 6.51 -25.84 -8.51
CA ARG A 432 5.18 -26.01 -9.08
C ARG A 432 5.11 -24.89 -10.12
N GLN A 433 5.35 -25.28 -11.37
CA GLN A 433 4.84 -24.56 -12.52
C GLN A 433 3.29 -24.68 -12.47
N ASN A 434 2.72 -24.26 -11.36
CA ASN A 434 1.37 -23.82 -11.27
C ASN A 434 1.36 -22.35 -11.78
N ALA A 435 1.78 -22.20 -13.04
CA ALA A 435 0.90 -21.53 -13.93
C ALA A 435 -0.37 -22.39 -13.94
N VAL A 436 -1.23 -22.24 -12.94
CA VAL A 436 -2.65 -22.30 -13.18
C VAL A 436 -2.85 -21.08 -14.09
N PRO A 437 -2.96 -21.27 -15.40
CA PRO A 437 -3.35 -20.18 -16.24
C PRO A 437 -4.72 -19.83 -15.70
N THR A 438 -4.86 -18.64 -15.15
CA THR A 438 -6.14 -18.05 -14.89
C THR A 438 -6.94 -18.19 -16.17
N LEU A 439 -7.93 -19.10 -16.13
CA LEU A 439 -8.84 -19.42 -17.21
C LEU A 439 -9.79 -18.23 -17.40
N HIS A 440 -9.27 -17.11 -17.92
CA HIS A 440 -10.07 -15.92 -18.23
C HIS A 440 -10.32 -15.73 -19.72
N ASN A 441 -9.90 -16.70 -20.56
CA ASN A 441 -10.28 -16.71 -21.96
C ASN A 441 -11.06 -18.01 -22.24
N GLU A 442 -12.38 -17.92 -22.37
CA GLU A 442 -13.25 -19.08 -22.63
C GLU A 442 -12.83 -19.86 -23.91
N ALA A 443 -12.23 -19.18 -24.89
CA ALA A 443 -11.72 -19.77 -26.10
C ALA A 443 -10.50 -20.67 -25.85
N ASP A 444 -9.54 -20.22 -25.04
CA ASP A 444 -8.33 -21.00 -24.68
C ASP A 444 -8.69 -22.21 -23.81
N GLU A 445 -9.68 -22.04 -22.94
CA GLU A 445 -10.16 -23.12 -22.07
C GLU A 445 -10.86 -24.23 -22.89
N ARG A 446 -11.67 -23.82 -23.82
CA ARG A 446 -12.34 -24.74 -24.75
C ARG A 446 -11.32 -25.55 -25.58
N GLN A 447 -10.31 -24.86 -26.14
CA GLN A 447 -9.28 -25.51 -26.95
C GLN A 447 -8.46 -26.53 -26.13
N ARG A 448 -8.15 -26.23 -24.86
CA ARG A 448 -7.45 -27.16 -23.95
C ARG A 448 -8.27 -28.38 -23.60
N ILE A 449 -9.56 -28.22 -23.35
CA ILE A 449 -10.47 -29.34 -23.10
C ILE A 449 -10.62 -30.21 -24.34
N GLU A 450 -10.74 -29.62 -25.52
CA GLU A 450 -10.77 -30.35 -26.81
C GLU A 450 -9.47 -31.16 -27.04
N GLU A 451 -8.31 -30.56 -26.80
CA GLU A 451 -7.01 -31.21 -26.93
C GLU A 451 -6.82 -32.35 -25.92
N ALA A 452 -7.21 -32.16 -24.65
CA ALA A 452 -7.14 -33.18 -23.61
C ALA A 452 -8.10 -34.35 -23.93
N LEU A 453 -9.27 -34.09 -24.46
CA LEU A 453 -10.20 -35.11 -24.93
C LEU A 453 -9.65 -35.87 -26.12
N ARG A 454 -9.00 -35.20 -27.08
CA ARG A 454 -8.34 -35.81 -28.22
C ARG A 454 -7.21 -36.76 -27.77
N GLN A 455 -6.35 -36.29 -26.85
CA GLN A 455 -5.25 -37.11 -26.31
C GLN A 455 -5.72 -38.31 -25.49
N THR A 456 -6.89 -38.22 -24.87
CA THR A 456 -7.45 -39.31 -24.05
C THR A 456 -8.49 -40.17 -24.77
N GLY A 457 -8.63 -40.03 -26.11
CA GLY A 457 -9.58 -40.78 -26.93
C GLY A 457 -11.04 -40.59 -26.53
N GLY A 458 -11.41 -39.37 -26.11
CA GLY A 458 -12.76 -39.02 -25.66
C GLY A 458 -13.09 -39.37 -24.22
N ASN A 459 -12.13 -39.89 -23.44
CA ASN A 459 -12.37 -40.29 -22.06
C ASN A 459 -12.36 -39.05 -21.11
N LYS A 460 -13.56 -38.56 -20.81
CA LYS A 460 -13.78 -37.36 -19.96
C LYS A 460 -13.13 -37.45 -18.58
N ALA A 461 -13.09 -38.65 -17.98
CA ALA A 461 -12.46 -38.86 -16.66
C ALA A 461 -10.92 -38.79 -16.72
N LYS A 462 -10.30 -39.32 -17.81
CA LYS A 462 -8.85 -39.21 -18.01
C LYS A 462 -8.46 -37.79 -18.41
N ALA A 463 -9.28 -37.10 -19.24
CA ALA A 463 -9.06 -35.70 -19.59
C ALA A 463 -9.12 -34.76 -18.36
N ALA A 464 -10.06 -35.00 -17.43
CA ALA A 464 -10.12 -34.26 -16.17
C ALA A 464 -8.84 -34.41 -15.36
N ARG A 465 -8.32 -35.63 -15.24
CA ARG A 465 -7.04 -35.89 -14.55
C ARG A 465 -5.84 -35.24 -15.24
N LEU A 466 -5.83 -35.28 -16.58
CA LEU A 466 -4.75 -34.65 -17.36
C LEU A 466 -4.73 -33.12 -17.19
N LEU A 467 -5.89 -32.48 -17.08
CA LEU A 467 -6.05 -31.04 -16.90
C LEU A 467 -6.00 -30.63 -15.42
N GLY A 468 -5.97 -31.56 -14.47
CA GLY A 468 -5.93 -31.26 -13.03
C GLY A 468 -7.23 -30.63 -12.49
N ILE A 469 -8.38 -30.87 -13.16
CA ILE A 469 -9.69 -30.33 -12.79
C ILE A 469 -10.66 -31.44 -12.38
N ASP A 470 -11.71 -31.07 -11.64
CA ASP A 470 -12.74 -32.02 -11.23
C ASP A 470 -13.55 -32.54 -12.43
N ARG A 471 -13.91 -33.82 -12.37
CA ARG A 471 -14.74 -34.45 -13.40
C ARG A 471 -16.05 -33.70 -13.64
N LYS A 472 -16.69 -33.20 -12.58
CA LYS A 472 -17.94 -32.43 -12.68
C LYS A 472 -17.73 -31.12 -13.45
N THR A 473 -16.57 -30.49 -13.28
CA THR A 473 -16.21 -29.23 -13.97
C THR A 473 -16.07 -29.44 -15.48
N ILE A 474 -15.45 -30.54 -15.95
CA ILE A 474 -15.40 -30.87 -17.40
C ILE A 474 -16.81 -31.09 -17.96
N TYR A 475 -17.66 -31.84 -17.26
CA TYR A 475 -19.02 -32.10 -17.75
C TYR A 475 -19.83 -30.82 -17.89
N ASN A 476 -19.82 -29.95 -16.85
CA ASN A 476 -20.54 -28.68 -16.87
C ASN A 476 -20.06 -27.75 -18.01
N LYS A 477 -18.73 -27.73 -18.28
CA LYS A 477 -18.17 -26.89 -19.35
C LYS A 477 -18.47 -27.45 -20.75
N MET A 478 -18.39 -28.75 -20.92
CA MET A 478 -18.78 -29.39 -22.18
C MET A 478 -20.26 -29.18 -22.52
N GLU A 479 -21.12 -29.26 -21.49
CA GLU A 479 -22.56 -28.98 -21.65
C GLU A 479 -22.79 -27.49 -22.02
N LYS A 480 -22.12 -26.58 -21.35
CA LYS A 480 -22.16 -25.11 -21.63
C LYS A 480 -21.76 -24.79 -23.09
N TRP A 481 -20.82 -25.55 -23.66
CA TRP A 481 -20.30 -25.30 -25.00
C TRP A 481 -20.90 -26.23 -26.08
N GLY A 482 -21.89 -27.06 -25.75
CA GLY A 482 -22.55 -27.97 -26.70
C GLY A 482 -21.64 -29.06 -27.25
N MET A 483 -20.63 -29.49 -26.47
CA MET A 483 -19.64 -30.52 -26.85
C MET A 483 -19.99 -31.91 -26.27
N ALA A 484 -21.22 -32.15 -25.87
CA ALA A 484 -21.65 -33.37 -25.18
C ALA A 484 -21.84 -34.55 -26.15
#